data_0e3a44266db4f57530c8682c95a87e26
#
_entry.id   0e3a44266db4f57530c8682c95a87e26
#
_cell.length_a   1.000
_cell.length_b   1.000
_cell.length_c   1.000
_cell.angle_alpha   90.00
_cell.angle_beta   90.00
_cell.angle_gamma   90.00
#
_symmetry.space_group_name_H-M   'P 1'
#
loop_
_entity.id
_entity.type
_entity.pdbx_description
1 polymer ?
#
loop_
_entity_poly.entity_id
_entity_poly.type
_entity_poly.pdbx_seq_one_letter_code
_entity_poly.pdbx_strand_id
1 'polypeptide(L)'
;WNSLGLADSSVMDTPNIDRVGREGVYFRNAFCTTTLCSPSRASILGGLYAHSHGVVNNFTEYPVDLPTFPRQLQKAGYQTAYIGKYHMGEKNDDKRPGFDYFVTHQGQGKYFDNVFCFNGGERKMVKGYYTHAITKMAVDWVKNRDDDRPFLLYMGHKAPHSFYYPEPKYEHAFDDVDIRYPLTAFHLEDNPDWYKARLDTWHGIYGPIFDYRKEFPDRRAQSVLDFANMVRAYRGTIKSVDDSVGYMYEFLKSIGELDNTMIIYTTDNGLLEGEHG
;
A
#
# COMPACT_ATOMS: atom_id res chain seq x y z
N TRP A 1 -10.01 5.68 -1.38
CA TRP A 1 -10.00 6.96 -2.12
C TRP A 1 -10.32 8.13 -1.16
N ASN A 2 -11.17 7.91 -0.17
CA ASN A 2 -11.62 8.93 0.79
C ASN A 2 -10.70 9.10 2.01
N SER A 3 -9.58 8.41 2.06
CA SER A 3 -8.65 8.44 3.20
C SER A 3 -7.46 9.39 2.96
N LEU A 4 -7.64 10.44 2.14
CA LEU A 4 -6.68 11.49 1.88
C LEU A 4 -7.34 12.87 2.05
N GLY A 5 -6.61 13.86 2.53
CA GLY A 5 -7.11 15.23 2.66
C GLY A 5 -7.58 15.82 1.33
N LEU A 6 -6.84 15.56 0.24
CA LEU A 6 -7.20 16.00 -1.12
C LEU A 6 -8.51 15.39 -1.65
N ALA A 7 -8.94 14.27 -1.08
CA ALA A 7 -10.19 13.60 -1.43
C ALA A 7 -11.40 14.07 -0.60
N ASP A 8 -11.35 15.28 -0.07
CA ASP A 8 -12.37 15.90 0.78
C ASP A 8 -12.60 15.17 2.11
N SER A 9 -11.60 14.44 2.61
CA SER A 9 -11.66 13.85 3.94
C SER A 9 -11.69 14.95 5.00
N SER A 10 -12.75 15.01 5.78
CA SER A 10 -12.83 15.93 6.92
C SER A 10 -11.99 15.49 8.12
N VAL A 11 -11.43 14.28 8.07
CA VAL A 11 -10.75 13.64 9.20
C VAL A 11 -9.27 13.37 8.92
N MET A 12 -8.93 13.09 7.65
CA MET A 12 -7.55 12.79 7.26
C MET A 12 -6.81 14.08 6.88
N ASP A 13 -5.66 14.26 7.52
CA ASP A 13 -4.68 15.27 7.15
C ASP A 13 -3.46 14.54 6.57
N THR A 14 -3.27 14.67 5.26
CA THR A 14 -2.18 14.07 4.48
C THR A 14 -1.46 15.13 3.65
N PRO A 15 -0.85 16.14 4.31
CA PRO A 15 -0.38 17.36 3.65
C PRO A 15 0.67 17.08 2.56
N ASN A 16 1.48 16.05 2.70
CA ASN A 16 2.54 15.73 1.76
C ASN A 16 2.01 15.01 0.51
N ILE A 17 1.12 14.04 0.69
CA ILE A 17 0.43 13.37 -0.42
C ILE A 17 -0.47 14.38 -1.15
N ASP A 18 -1.21 15.18 -0.41
CA ASP A 18 -2.07 16.24 -0.95
C ASP A 18 -1.29 17.26 -1.77
N ARG A 19 -0.07 17.59 -1.33
CA ARG A 19 0.82 18.48 -2.04
C ARG A 19 1.17 17.96 -3.43
N VAL A 20 1.51 16.68 -3.54
CA VAL A 20 1.77 16.05 -4.85
C VAL A 20 0.58 16.20 -5.79
N GLY A 21 -0.63 16.01 -5.27
CA GLY A 21 -1.85 16.19 -6.07
C GLY A 21 -2.18 17.65 -6.39
N ARG A 22 -1.92 18.59 -5.47
CA ARG A 22 -2.18 20.04 -5.69
C ARG A 22 -1.18 20.70 -6.62
N GLU A 23 0.09 20.28 -6.57
CA GLU A 23 1.14 20.78 -7.46
C GLU A 23 1.17 20.05 -8.81
N GLY A 24 0.43 18.94 -8.93
CA GLY A 24 0.34 18.13 -10.12
C GLY A 24 -1.08 17.90 -10.62
N VAL A 25 -1.45 16.64 -10.84
CA VAL A 25 -2.79 16.23 -11.32
C VAL A 25 -3.38 15.20 -10.38
N TYR A 26 -4.57 15.48 -9.87
CA TYR A 26 -5.38 14.52 -9.11
C TYR A 26 -6.43 13.85 -10.00
N PHE A 27 -6.27 12.54 -10.22
CA PHE A 27 -7.21 11.75 -11.01
C PHE A 27 -8.39 11.29 -10.14
N ARG A 28 -9.51 11.99 -10.21
CA ARG A 28 -10.71 11.69 -9.40
C ARG A 28 -11.39 10.37 -9.80
N ASN A 29 -11.21 9.94 -11.04
CA ASN A 29 -11.84 8.74 -11.62
C ASN A 29 -10.77 7.71 -12.02
N ALA A 30 -9.93 7.32 -11.08
CA ALA A 30 -9.01 6.20 -11.23
C ALA A 30 -9.63 4.92 -10.66
N PHE A 31 -9.56 3.82 -11.41
CA PHE A 31 -10.19 2.56 -11.05
C PHE A 31 -9.19 1.42 -11.01
N CYS A 32 -9.29 0.59 -10.00
CA CYS A 32 -8.57 -0.68 -9.94
C CYS A 32 -9.31 -1.73 -10.78
N THR A 33 -8.61 -2.38 -11.70
CA THR A 33 -9.21 -3.37 -12.61
C THR A 33 -9.52 -4.70 -11.94
N THR A 34 -8.78 -5.03 -10.88
CA THR A 34 -8.99 -6.22 -10.05
C THR A 34 -8.58 -5.87 -8.62
N THR A 35 -9.55 -5.80 -7.72
CA THR A 35 -9.38 -5.29 -6.35
C THR A 35 -8.74 -6.30 -5.41
N LEU A 36 -7.54 -6.79 -5.76
CA LEU A 36 -6.72 -7.70 -4.96
C LEU A 36 -5.24 -7.38 -5.23
N CYS A 37 -4.39 -7.47 -4.21
CA CYS A 37 -3.00 -7.02 -4.25
C CYS A 37 -2.24 -7.47 -5.51
N SER A 38 -2.01 -8.78 -5.69
CA SER A 38 -1.17 -9.27 -6.78
C SER A 38 -1.74 -8.98 -8.17
N PRO A 39 -3.04 -9.22 -8.44
CA PRO A 39 -3.64 -8.89 -9.74
C PRO A 39 -3.55 -7.39 -10.08
N SER A 40 -3.81 -6.52 -9.12
CA SER A 40 -3.72 -5.07 -9.32
C SER A 40 -2.29 -4.63 -9.60
N ARG A 41 -1.33 -5.10 -8.81
CA ARG A 41 0.10 -4.80 -9.00
C ARG A 41 0.61 -5.29 -10.34
N ALA A 42 0.15 -6.47 -10.77
CA ALA A 42 0.43 -7.01 -12.10
C ALA A 42 -0.11 -6.10 -13.20
N SER A 43 -1.35 -5.61 -13.05
CA SER A 43 -1.96 -4.68 -13.99
C SER A 43 -1.21 -3.35 -14.05
N ILE A 44 -0.79 -2.80 -12.90
CA ILE A 44 0.00 -1.56 -12.84
C ILE A 44 1.35 -1.73 -13.55
N LEU A 45 2.06 -2.82 -13.30
CA LEU A 45 3.38 -3.05 -13.89
C LEU A 45 3.31 -3.39 -15.38
N GLY A 46 2.33 -4.20 -15.78
CA GLY A 46 2.23 -4.73 -17.14
C GLY A 46 1.36 -3.89 -18.09
N GLY A 47 0.50 -3.03 -17.58
CA GLY A 47 -0.51 -2.32 -18.39
C GLY A 47 -1.57 -3.27 -18.97
N LEU A 48 -1.77 -4.44 -18.38
CA LEU A 48 -2.65 -5.50 -18.87
C LEU A 48 -3.76 -5.79 -17.86
N TYR A 49 -4.89 -6.30 -18.33
CA TYR A 49 -5.94 -6.83 -17.49
C TYR A 49 -5.59 -8.24 -16.95
N ALA A 50 -6.21 -8.65 -15.84
CA ALA A 50 -5.93 -9.91 -15.17
C ALA A 50 -6.06 -11.14 -16.10
N HIS A 51 -7.03 -11.16 -17.00
CA HIS A 51 -7.20 -12.24 -17.98
C HIS A 51 -6.07 -12.31 -19.02
N SER A 52 -5.33 -11.23 -19.22
CA SER A 52 -4.20 -11.17 -20.16
C SER A 52 -2.86 -11.48 -19.47
N HIS A 53 -2.65 -11.01 -18.25
CA HIS A 53 -1.39 -11.30 -17.53
C HIS A 53 -1.47 -12.59 -16.69
N GLY A 54 -2.66 -13.16 -16.49
CA GLY A 54 -2.85 -14.45 -15.80
C GLY A 54 -2.73 -14.42 -14.27
N VAL A 55 -2.38 -13.28 -13.67
CA VAL A 55 -2.30 -13.13 -12.21
C VAL A 55 -3.70 -12.85 -11.68
N VAL A 56 -4.38 -13.89 -11.20
CA VAL A 56 -5.80 -13.83 -10.79
C VAL A 56 -6.01 -13.89 -9.28
N ASN A 57 -4.95 -14.16 -8.52
CA ASN A 57 -4.96 -14.20 -7.05
C ASN A 57 -3.57 -13.90 -6.48
N ASN A 58 -3.44 -13.83 -5.15
CA ASN A 58 -2.17 -13.51 -4.48
C ASN A 58 -1.12 -14.62 -4.53
N PHE A 59 -1.47 -15.81 -4.96
CA PHE A 59 -0.56 -16.95 -5.07
C PHE A 59 0.08 -17.09 -6.44
N THR A 60 -0.51 -16.44 -7.45
CA THR A 60 -0.03 -16.48 -8.84
C THR A 60 1.12 -15.50 -9.02
N GLU A 61 2.22 -15.98 -9.58
CA GLU A 61 3.36 -15.15 -9.94
C GLU A 61 3.13 -14.40 -11.26
N TYR A 62 3.72 -13.22 -11.38
CA TYR A 62 3.73 -12.51 -12.66
C TYR A 62 4.67 -13.24 -13.63
N PRO A 63 4.19 -13.62 -14.83
CA PRO A 63 5.02 -14.30 -15.81
C PRO A 63 6.21 -13.43 -16.23
N VAL A 64 7.42 -13.98 -16.12
CA VAL A 64 8.67 -13.23 -16.36
C VAL A 64 8.84 -12.77 -17.81
N ASP A 65 8.15 -13.41 -18.74
CA ASP A 65 8.22 -13.09 -20.19
C ASP A 65 7.30 -11.93 -20.57
N LEU A 66 6.32 -11.61 -19.75
CA LEU A 66 5.42 -10.50 -20.05
C LEU A 66 6.12 -9.14 -19.93
N PRO A 67 5.73 -8.18 -20.77
CA PRO A 67 6.28 -6.84 -20.70
C PRO A 67 5.85 -6.13 -19.42
N THR A 68 6.76 -5.31 -18.90
CA THR A 68 6.45 -4.35 -17.81
C THR A 68 7.04 -2.98 -18.17
N PHE A 69 6.43 -1.90 -17.68
CA PHE A 69 6.96 -0.57 -17.94
C PHE A 69 8.39 -0.37 -17.38
N PRO A 70 8.79 -0.94 -16.22
CA PRO A 70 10.17 -0.87 -15.77
C PRO A 70 11.17 -1.49 -16.76
N ARG A 71 10.81 -2.61 -17.42
CA ARG A 71 11.65 -3.22 -18.46
C ARG A 71 11.81 -2.29 -19.66
N GLN A 72 10.78 -1.54 -20.03
CA GLN A 72 10.87 -0.59 -21.15
C GLN A 72 11.75 0.61 -20.79
N LEU A 73 11.60 1.14 -19.58
CA LEU A 73 12.45 2.23 -19.10
C LEU A 73 13.90 1.79 -18.95
N GLN A 74 14.17 0.59 -18.44
CA GLN A 74 15.53 0.04 -18.36
C GLN A 74 16.17 -0.07 -19.75
N LYS A 75 15.43 -0.55 -20.78
CA LYS A 75 15.88 -0.59 -22.16
C LYS A 75 16.13 0.81 -22.74
N ALA A 76 15.41 1.82 -22.28
CA ALA A 76 15.59 3.21 -22.65
C ALA A 76 16.74 3.91 -21.90
N GLY A 77 17.51 3.18 -21.09
CA GLY A 77 18.68 3.70 -20.40
C GLY A 77 18.44 4.15 -18.94
N TYR A 78 17.22 4.03 -18.43
CA TYR A 78 16.95 4.33 -17.03
C TYR A 78 17.64 3.35 -16.10
N GLN A 79 18.13 3.84 -14.96
CA GLN A 79 18.40 3.01 -13.80
C GLN A 79 17.08 2.72 -13.08
N THR A 80 16.87 1.49 -12.69
CA THR A 80 15.56 1.05 -12.18
C THR A 80 15.68 0.38 -10.83
N ALA A 81 14.88 0.83 -9.87
CA ALA A 81 14.79 0.23 -8.55
C ALA A 81 13.35 -0.09 -8.15
N TYR A 82 13.18 -1.22 -7.48
CA TYR A 82 11.99 -1.59 -6.73
C TYR A 82 12.35 -1.80 -5.27
N ILE A 83 11.65 -1.14 -4.36
CA ILE A 83 11.92 -1.24 -2.93
C ILE A 83 10.61 -1.39 -2.17
N GLY A 84 10.42 -2.54 -1.52
CA GLY A 84 9.26 -2.83 -0.69
C GLY A 84 8.39 -3.98 -1.18
N LYS A 85 7.09 -3.92 -0.93
CA LYS A 85 6.13 -5.00 -1.21
C LYS A 85 5.91 -5.18 -2.72
N TYR A 86 6.42 -6.27 -3.28
CA TYR A 86 6.14 -6.69 -4.66
C TYR A 86 4.88 -7.57 -4.72
N HIS A 87 4.83 -8.60 -3.91
CA HIS A 87 3.68 -9.46 -3.65
C HIS A 87 2.98 -9.99 -4.91
N MET A 88 3.72 -10.54 -5.83
CA MET A 88 3.21 -11.38 -6.92
C MET A 88 3.85 -12.76 -6.82
N GLY A 89 3.07 -13.72 -6.27
CA GLY A 89 3.56 -14.97 -5.73
C GLY A 89 3.91 -14.87 -4.24
N GLU A 90 3.18 -15.58 -3.38
CA GLU A 90 3.24 -15.45 -1.92
C GLU A 90 4.62 -15.76 -1.32
N LYS A 91 5.33 -16.70 -1.91
CA LYS A 91 6.64 -17.18 -1.43
C LYS A 91 7.82 -16.71 -2.26
N ASN A 92 7.59 -15.88 -3.28
CA ASN A 92 8.62 -15.49 -4.21
C ASN A 92 9.12 -14.07 -3.93
N ASP A 93 10.40 -13.96 -3.66
CA ASP A 93 11.14 -12.71 -3.47
C ASP A 93 12.39 -12.63 -4.38
N ASP A 94 12.41 -13.42 -5.46
CA ASP A 94 13.47 -13.38 -6.46
C ASP A 94 13.48 -12.04 -7.20
N LYS A 95 14.66 -11.62 -7.64
CA LYS A 95 14.83 -10.42 -8.46
C LYS A 95 14.04 -10.53 -9.76
N ARG A 96 13.29 -9.50 -10.09
CA ARG A 96 12.45 -9.47 -11.29
C ARG A 96 13.11 -8.71 -12.45
N PRO A 97 12.90 -9.16 -13.69
CA PRO A 97 13.39 -8.44 -14.87
C PRO A 97 12.83 -7.01 -14.94
N GLY A 98 13.67 -6.07 -15.35
CA GLY A 98 13.33 -4.66 -15.44
C GLY A 98 13.76 -3.82 -14.24
N PHE A 99 14.46 -4.44 -13.27
CA PHE A 99 15.02 -3.73 -12.13
C PHE A 99 16.51 -4.01 -11.96
N ASP A 100 17.31 -2.96 -11.90
CA ASP A 100 18.74 -3.05 -11.59
C ASP A 100 18.96 -3.33 -10.10
N TYR A 101 18.17 -2.68 -9.26
CA TYR A 101 18.10 -2.88 -7.81
C TYR A 101 16.70 -3.35 -7.40
N PHE A 102 16.64 -4.44 -6.66
CA PHE A 102 15.36 -5.05 -6.28
C PHE A 102 15.41 -5.51 -4.82
N VAL A 103 14.64 -4.84 -3.97
CA VAL A 103 14.50 -5.19 -2.56
C VAL A 103 13.05 -5.44 -2.25
N THR A 104 12.72 -6.66 -1.88
CA THR A 104 11.34 -7.06 -1.55
C THR A 104 11.32 -8.07 -0.41
N HIS A 105 10.18 -8.65 -0.14
CA HIS A 105 9.97 -9.70 0.85
C HIS A 105 8.87 -10.64 0.40
N GLN A 106 8.77 -11.81 1.02
CA GLN A 106 7.68 -12.75 0.81
C GLN A 106 6.37 -12.24 1.44
N GLY A 107 5.26 -12.55 0.81
CA GLY A 107 3.93 -12.28 1.33
C GLY A 107 3.66 -10.80 1.64
N GLN A 108 2.94 -10.57 2.73
CA GLN A 108 2.46 -9.24 3.13
C GLN A 108 3.49 -8.41 3.90
N GLY A 109 4.59 -9.00 4.35
CA GLY A 109 5.57 -8.34 5.21
C GLY A 109 5.06 -8.01 6.61
N LYS A 110 5.91 -7.40 7.43
CA LYS A 110 5.61 -6.95 8.79
C LYS A 110 5.77 -5.44 8.90
N TYR A 111 5.02 -4.80 9.80
CA TYR A 111 5.16 -3.37 10.06
C TYR A 111 6.45 -3.02 10.78
N PHE A 112 6.94 -3.91 11.64
CA PHE A 112 8.19 -3.75 12.37
C PHE A 112 9.15 -4.91 12.07
N ASP A 113 10.43 -4.60 12.01
CA ASP A 113 11.52 -5.56 11.90
C ASP A 113 11.30 -6.56 10.74
N ASN A 114 11.01 -6.02 9.57
CA ASN A 114 10.73 -6.84 8.39
C ASN A 114 12.01 -7.46 7.83
N VAL A 115 11.88 -8.69 7.34
CA VAL A 115 12.96 -9.37 6.60
C VAL A 115 12.81 -9.04 5.11
N PHE A 116 13.83 -8.43 4.54
CA PHE A 116 13.91 -8.11 3.11
C PHE A 116 14.92 -9.00 2.41
N CYS A 117 14.61 -9.36 1.18
CA CYS A 117 15.49 -10.01 0.23
C CYS A 117 16.10 -8.97 -0.70
N PHE A 118 17.41 -8.95 -0.79
CA PHE A 118 18.17 -8.01 -1.61
C PHE A 118 18.61 -8.67 -2.92
N ASN A 119 18.10 -8.18 -4.03
CA ASN A 119 18.40 -8.65 -5.40
C ASN A 119 18.20 -10.16 -5.64
N GLY A 120 17.23 -10.78 -4.94
CA GLY A 120 16.98 -12.22 -5.03
C GLY A 120 18.04 -13.10 -4.33
N GLY A 121 18.88 -12.50 -3.49
CA GLY A 121 19.98 -13.18 -2.78
C GLY A 121 19.83 -13.14 -1.28
N GLU A 122 20.57 -12.29 -0.62
CA GLU A 122 20.61 -12.20 0.83
C GLU A 122 19.31 -11.70 1.43
N ARG A 123 18.83 -12.38 2.48
CA ARG A 123 17.71 -11.94 3.31
C ARG A 123 18.22 -11.39 4.63
N LYS A 124 17.84 -10.14 4.91
CA LYS A 124 18.21 -9.44 6.13
C LYS A 124 16.99 -8.88 6.86
N MET A 125 16.98 -9.04 8.17
CA MET A 125 16.07 -8.28 9.02
C MET A 125 16.53 -6.83 9.07
N VAL A 126 15.63 -5.92 8.69
CA VAL A 126 15.84 -4.47 8.84
C VAL A 126 14.97 -4.01 10.01
N LYS A 127 15.65 -3.56 11.06
CA LYS A 127 14.99 -3.11 12.28
C LYS A 127 14.23 -1.81 12.07
N GLY A 128 13.16 -1.64 12.83
CA GLY A 128 12.33 -0.45 12.86
C GLY A 128 11.08 -0.55 12.00
N TYR A 129 10.44 0.59 11.79
CA TYR A 129 9.15 0.67 11.10
C TYR A 129 9.33 0.54 9.59
N TYR A 130 8.50 -0.28 8.96
CA TYR A 130 8.61 -0.65 7.54
C TYR A 130 8.71 0.55 6.60
N THR A 131 7.81 1.53 6.79
CA THR A 131 7.75 2.72 5.92
C THR A 131 9.06 3.50 5.97
N HIS A 132 9.65 3.69 7.16
CA HIS A 132 10.95 4.35 7.29
C HIS A 132 12.09 3.53 6.71
N ALA A 133 12.05 2.21 6.88
CA ALA A 133 13.06 1.32 6.33
C ALA A 133 13.16 1.43 4.81
N ILE A 134 12.01 1.34 4.11
CA ILE A 134 12.00 1.46 2.64
C ILE A 134 12.31 2.88 2.17
N THR A 135 11.87 3.91 2.90
CA THR A 135 12.19 5.30 2.59
C THR A 135 13.70 5.55 2.68
N LYS A 136 14.33 5.06 3.74
CA LYS A 136 15.78 5.14 3.88
C LYS A 136 16.52 4.41 2.74
N MET A 137 16.11 3.19 2.42
CA MET A 137 16.70 2.43 1.30
C MET A 137 16.53 3.17 -0.03
N ALA A 138 15.38 3.80 -0.25
CA ALA A 138 15.10 4.59 -1.45
C ALA A 138 16.04 5.78 -1.55
N VAL A 139 16.19 6.55 -0.49
CA VAL A 139 17.13 7.68 -0.42
C VAL A 139 18.57 7.23 -0.63
N ASP A 140 18.99 6.17 0.06
CA ASP A 140 20.35 5.62 -0.07
C ASP A 140 20.61 5.16 -1.51
N TRP A 141 19.61 4.55 -2.17
CA TRP A 141 19.75 4.14 -3.56
C TRP A 141 19.85 5.36 -4.50
N VAL A 142 19.00 6.38 -4.36
CA VAL A 142 19.06 7.58 -5.20
C VAL A 142 20.39 8.31 -5.01
N LYS A 143 20.92 8.38 -3.79
CA LYS A 143 22.25 9.01 -3.52
C LYS A 143 23.43 8.30 -4.18
N ASN A 144 23.30 6.99 -4.41
CA ASN A 144 24.38 6.17 -4.96
C ASN A 144 24.15 5.79 -6.43
N ARG A 145 23.14 6.38 -7.09
CA ARG A 145 22.88 6.14 -8.50
C ARG A 145 23.97 6.78 -9.38
N ASP A 146 24.00 6.40 -10.62
CA ASP A 146 24.74 7.11 -11.66
C ASP A 146 23.95 8.40 -12.04
N ASP A 147 24.51 9.55 -11.75
CA ASP A 147 23.83 10.85 -11.94
C ASP A 147 23.65 11.22 -13.41
N ASP A 148 24.41 10.59 -14.32
CA ASP A 148 24.31 10.82 -15.77
C ASP A 148 23.12 10.08 -16.41
N ARG A 149 22.41 9.25 -15.64
CA ARG A 149 21.29 8.45 -16.14
C ARG A 149 19.96 8.82 -15.46
N PRO A 150 18.85 8.87 -16.19
CA PRO A 150 17.54 9.00 -15.59
C PRO A 150 17.22 7.76 -14.74
N PHE A 151 16.32 7.91 -13.78
CA PHE A 151 15.98 6.81 -12.88
C PHE A 151 14.47 6.55 -12.79
N LEU A 152 14.14 5.29 -12.48
CA LEU A 152 12.85 4.85 -11.99
C LEU A 152 13.02 4.29 -10.59
N LEU A 153 12.32 4.85 -9.63
CA LEU A 153 12.21 4.30 -8.28
C LEU A 153 10.75 3.93 -7.99
N TYR A 154 10.49 2.64 -7.77
CA TYR A 154 9.18 2.15 -7.34
C TYR A 154 9.22 1.78 -5.85
N MET A 155 8.45 2.47 -5.04
CA MET A 155 8.34 2.20 -3.61
C MET A 155 7.03 1.48 -3.29
N GLY A 156 7.12 0.24 -2.84
CA GLY A 156 5.98 -0.59 -2.47
C GLY A 156 5.72 -0.57 -0.95
N HIS A 157 4.87 0.34 -0.47
CA HIS A 157 4.50 0.37 0.94
C HIS A 157 3.69 -0.85 1.36
N LYS A 158 3.87 -1.30 2.63
CA LYS A 158 2.97 -2.23 3.29
C LYS A 158 1.73 -1.49 3.82
N ALA A 159 1.92 -0.34 4.41
CA ALA A 159 0.83 0.49 4.91
C ALA A 159 -0.02 1.00 3.72
N PRO A 160 -1.34 1.07 3.88
CA PRO A 160 -2.13 0.78 5.06
C PRO A 160 -2.76 -0.64 5.10
N HIS A 161 -2.06 -1.67 4.65
CA HIS A 161 -2.57 -3.04 4.67
C HIS A 161 -2.74 -3.58 6.11
N SER A 162 -3.75 -4.38 6.34
CA SER A 162 -3.97 -5.09 7.60
C SER A 162 -2.77 -6.04 7.95
N PHE A 163 -2.47 -6.36 9.18
CA PHE A 163 -3.05 -5.78 10.39
C PHE A 163 -2.52 -4.36 10.59
N TYR A 164 -3.32 -3.44 11.10
CA TYR A 164 -2.95 -2.04 11.18
C TYR A 164 -2.14 -1.78 12.45
N TYR A 165 -0.84 -1.60 12.29
CA TYR A 165 0.06 -1.20 13.36
C TYR A 165 0.65 0.16 13.02
N PRO A 166 0.04 1.26 13.51
CA PRO A 166 0.59 2.58 13.30
C PRO A 166 1.97 2.71 13.95
N GLU A 167 2.75 3.64 13.45
CA GLU A 167 3.95 4.05 14.14
C GLU A 167 3.58 4.65 15.52
N PRO A 168 4.39 4.46 16.58
CA PRO A 168 4.04 4.93 17.93
C PRO A 168 3.60 6.39 18.01
N LYS A 169 4.20 7.28 17.21
CA LYS A 169 3.80 8.70 17.18
C LYS A 169 2.40 8.95 16.62
N TYR A 170 1.81 7.97 15.91
CA TYR A 170 0.48 8.05 15.30
C TYR A 170 -0.53 7.08 15.92
N GLU A 171 -0.13 6.32 16.94
CA GLU A 171 -1.00 5.36 17.61
C GLU A 171 -2.26 6.02 18.18
N HIS A 172 -2.13 7.24 18.67
CA HIS A 172 -3.20 8.02 19.29
C HIS A 172 -3.67 9.23 18.43
N ALA A 173 -3.23 9.33 17.18
CA ALA A 173 -3.51 10.50 16.33
C ALA A 173 -5.01 10.73 16.03
N PHE A 174 -5.85 9.72 16.25
CA PHE A 174 -7.28 9.76 15.94
C PHE A 174 -8.16 9.38 17.14
N ASP A 175 -7.64 9.40 18.37
CA ASP A 175 -8.40 9.01 19.58
C ASP A 175 -9.62 9.92 19.80
N ASP A 176 -9.49 11.20 19.52
CA ASP A 176 -10.57 12.19 19.67
C ASP A 176 -11.56 12.21 18.50
N VAL A 177 -11.33 11.40 17.44
CA VAL A 177 -12.20 11.33 16.28
C VAL A 177 -13.37 10.40 16.54
N ASP A 178 -14.60 10.91 16.39
CA ASP A 178 -15.83 10.11 16.42
C ASP A 178 -15.96 9.28 15.14
N ILE A 179 -15.63 8.01 15.24
CA ILE A 179 -15.75 7.06 14.14
C ILE A 179 -17.12 6.39 14.19
N ARG A 180 -17.89 6.59 13.16
CA ARG A 180 -19.23 6.00 13.03
C ARG A 180 -19.29 5.02 11.87
N TYR A 181 -20.13 4.01 11.99
CA TYR A 181 -20.47 3.17 10.85
C TYR A 181 -21.10 4.02 9.74
N PRO A 182 -20.74 3.76 8.47
CA PRO A 182 -21.44 4.39 7.35
C PRO A 182 -22.90 3.93 7.30
N LEU A 183 -23.74 4.73 6.65
CA LEU A 183 -25.18 4.45 6.57
C LEU A 183 -25.50 3.10 5.94
N THR A 184 -24.65 2.61 5.06
CA THR A 184 -24.81 1.33 4.35
C THR A 184 -24.33 0.12 5.14
N ALA A 185 -23.71 0.31 6.33
CA ALA A 185 -23.09 -0.80 7.09
C ALA A 185 -24.08 -1.90 7.50
N PHE A 186 -25.34 -1.56 7.69
CA PHE A 186 -26.39 -2.50 8.15
C PHE A 186 -27.48 -2.75 7.12
N HIS A 187 -27.35 -2.18 5.90
CA HIS A 187 -28.27 -2.39 4.78
C HIS A 187 -27.75 -3.50 3.88
N LEU A 188 -28.04 -4.73 4.27
CA LEU A 188 -27.52 -5.92 3.60
C LEU A 188 -28.55 -6.63 2.71
N GLU A 189 -29.81 -6.19 2.73
CA GLU A 189 -30.94 -6.83 2.05
C GLU A 189 -30.72 -6.96 0.56
N ASP A 190 -30.21 -5.89 -0.05
CA ASP A 190 -29.99 -5.80 -1.49
C ASP A 190 -28.68 -6.39 -1.96
N ASN A 191 -27.84 -6.85 -1.02
CA ASN A 191 -26.57 -7.48 -1.37
C ASN A 191 -26.78 -8.89 -1.94
N PRO A 192 -25.99 -9.31 -2.93
CA PRO A 192 -26.05 -10.66 -3.47
C PRO A 192 -25.79 -11.73 -2.40
N ASP A 193 -26.39 -12.92 -2.56
CA ASP A 193 -26.25 -14.01 -1.59
C ASP A 193 -24.79 -14.44 -1.36
N TRP A 194 -23.97 -14.41 -2.40
CA TRP A 194 -22.55 -14.71 -2.27
C TRP A 194 -21.81 -13.69 -1.38
N TYR A 195 -22.25 -12.44 -1.37
CA TYR A 195 -21.71 -11.41 -0.51
C TYR A 195 -22.12 -11.66 0.95
N LYS A 196 -23.41 -11.91 1.19
CA LYS A 196 -23.95 -12.24 2.52
C LYS A 196 -23.24 -13.46 3.12
N ALA A 197 -23.00 -14.48 2.33
CA ALA A 197 -22.24 -15.67 2.75
C ALA A 197 -20.76 -15.35 3.10
N ARG A 198 -20.20 -14.31 2.52
CA ARG A 198 -18.82 -13.86 2.81
C ARG A 198 -18.68 -13.06 4.08
N LEU A 199 -19.70 -12.35 4.51
CA LEU A 199 -19.66 -11.53 5.72
C LEU A 199 -19.27 -12.35 6.96
N ASP A 200 -19.85 -13.53 7.12
CA ASP A 200 -19.52 -14.42 8.24
C ASP A 200 -18.09 -14.93 8.20
N THR A 201 -17.59 -15.29 7.01
CA THR A 201 -16.22 -15.80 6.84
C THR A 201 -15.17 -14.70 6.97
N TRP A 202 -15.43 -13.52 6.45
CA TRP A 202 -14.53 -12.39 6.48
C TRP A 202 -14.38 -11.84 7.90
N HIS A 203 -15.46 -11.62 8.59
CA HIS A 203 -15.45 -11.27 10.00
C HIS A 203 -14.86 -12.38 10.89
N GLY A 204 -15.03 -13.65 10.51
CA GLY A 204 -14.40 -14.78 11.19
C GLY A 204 -12.88 -14.78 11.06
N ILE A 205 -12.33 -14.31 9.93
CA ILE A 205 -10.89 -14.25 9.69
C ILE A 205 -10.26 -13.02 10.32
N TYR A 206 -10.82 -11.83 10.10
CA TYR A 206 -10.23 -10.58 10.58
C TYR A 206 -10.59 -10.25 12.02
N GLY A 207 -11.75 -10.66 12.50
CA GLY A 207 -12.17 -10.43 13.89
C GLY A 207 -11.17 -11.01 14.91
N PRO A 208 -10.82 -12.30 14.85
CA PRO A 208 -9.84 -12.89 15.77
C PRO A 208 -8.44 -12.28 15.64
N ILE A 209 -8.05 -11.93 14.44
CA ILE A 209 -6.73 -11.38 14.15
C ILE A 209 -6.52 -10.02 14.81
N PHE A 210 -7.56 -9.21 14.90
CA PHE A 210 -7.53 -7.90 15.53
C PHE A 210 -8.01 -7.91 16.98
N ASP A 211 -8.21 -9.07 17.57
CA ASP A 211 -8.88 -9.22 18.88
C ASP A 211 -10.29 -8.59 18.91
N TYR A 212 -10.89 -8.34 17.77
CA TYR A 212 -12.17 -7.62 17.65
C TYR A 212 -13.38 -8.41 18.10
N ARG A 213 -13.23 -9.69 18.40
CA ARG A 213 -14.34 -10.56 18.78
C ARG A 213 -14.07 -11.43 19.98
N LYS A 214 -13.13 -11.01 20.81
CA LYS A 214 -12.94 -11.69 22.08
C LYS A 214 -14.11 -11.39 23.01
N GLU A 215 -15.01 -12.35 23.12
CA GLU A 215 -16.00 -12.44 24.22
C GLU A 215 -17.03 -11.28 24.27
N PHE A 216 -18.05 -11.31 23.41
CA PHE A 216 -19.06 -10.26 23.45
C PHE A 216 -20.43 -10.79 23.86
N PRO A 217 -20.89 -10.41 25.06
CA PRO A 217 -22.29 -10.63 25.44
C PRO A 217 -23.27 -9.79 24.59
N ASP A 218 -22.85 -8.63 24.12
CA ASP A 218 -23.55 -7.83 23.12
C ASP A 218 -22.63 -7.60 21.92
N ARG A 219 -22.78 -8.44 20.89
CA ARG A 219 -21.97 -8.37 19.68
C ARG A 219 -22.03 -7.01 18.98
N ARG A 220 -23.15 -6.28 19.11
CA ARG A 220 -23.33 -5.01 18.41
C ARG A 220 -22.55 -3.87 19.07
N ALA A 221 -22.64 -3.70 20.37
CA ALA A 221 -21.93 -2.65 21.10
C ALA A 221 -20.43 -2.78 20.96
N GLN A 222 -19.93 -3.99 21.06
CA GLN A 222 -18.50 -4.25 20.95
C GLN A 222 -18.01 -4.11 19.50
N SER A 223 -18.81 -4.49 18.52
CA SER A 223 -18.45 -4.30 17.08
C SER A 223 -18.25 -2.82 16.76
N VAL A 224 -19.00 -1.92 17.37
CA VAL A 224 -18.82 -0.46 17.18
C VAL A 224 -17.46 0.01 17.72
N LEU A 225 -17.09 -0.42 18.93
CA LEU A 225 -15.80 -0.06 19.52
C LEU A 225 -14.64 -0.61 18.71
N ASP A 226 -14.72 -1.86 18.30
CA ASP A 226 -13.66 -2.54 17.54
C ASP A 226 -13.51 -1.93 16.16
N PHE A 227 -14.61 -1.59 15.51
CA PHE A 227 -14.60 -0.90 14.22
C PHE A 227 -13.90 0.46 14.33
N ALA A 228 -14.23 1.25 15.34
CA ALA A 228 -13.61 2.56 15.54
C ALA A 228 -12.09 2.42 15.77
N ASN A 229 -11.67 1.47 16.58
CA ASN A 229 -10.25 1.21 16.81
C ASN A 229 -9.53 0.75 15.55
N MET A 230 -10.17 -0.11 14.75
CA MET A 230 -9.64 -0.53 13.45
C MET A 230 -9.42 0.67 12.51
N VAL A 231 -10.42 1.53 12.36
CA VAL A 231 -10.36 2.70 11.47
C VAL A 231 -9.30 3.70 11.95
N ARG A 232 -9.20 3.94 13.27
CA ARG A 232 -8.13 4.78 13.85
C ARG A 232 -6.75 4.24 13.54
N ALA A 233 -6.54 2.94 13.77
CA ALA A 233 -5.26 2.29 13.48
C ALA A 233 -4.93 2.33 11.97
N TYR A 234 -5.90 2.04 11.10
CA TYR A 234 -5.76 2.16 9.65
C TYR A 234 -5.30 3.57 9.26
N ARG A 235 -5.99 4.60 9.72
CA ARG A 235 -5.65 6.00 9.45
C ARG A 235 -4.29 6.39 10.00
N GLY A 236 -3.93 5.91 11.19
CA GLY A 236 -2.61 6.11 11.78
C GLY A 236 -1.48 5.56 10.91
N THR A 237 -1.70 4.41 10.21
CA THR A 237 -0.69 3.88 9.29
C THR A 237 -0.52 4.73 8.03
N ILE A 238 -1.57 5.41 7.57
CA ILE A 238 -1.50 6.32 6.40
C ILE A 238 -0.62 7.54 6.71
N LYS A 239 -0.66 8.06 7.95
CA LYS A 239 0.19 9.20 8.36
C LYS A 239 1.67 8.92 8.13
N SER A 240 2.13 7.71 8.40
CA SER A 240 3.54 7.34 8.15
C SER A 240 3.87 7.26 6.65
N VAL A 241 2.90 6.92 5.79
CA VAL A 241 3.09 6.97 4.34
C VAL A 241 3.18 8.42 3.87
N ASP A 242 2.34 9.30 4.42
CA ASP A 242 2.41 10.74 4.14
C ASP A 242 3.77 11.32 4.50
N ASP A 243 4.33 10.97 5.66
CA ASP A 243 5.69 11.37 6.04
C ASP A 243 6.74 10.88 5.04
N SER A 244 6.60 9.63 4.57
CA SER A 244 7.53 9.06 3.57
C SER A 244 7.50 9.84 2.26
N VAL A 245 6.30 10.20 1.80
CA VAL A 245 6.13 11.03 0.59
C VAL A 245 6.77 12.40 0.80
N GLY A 246 6.52 13.04 1.94
CA GLY A 246 7.11 14.34 2.28
C GLY A 246 8.64 14.27 2.34
N TYR A 247 9.18 13.22 2.97
CA TYR A 247 10.62 13.04 3.05
C TYR A 247 11.25 12.86 1.65
N MET A 248 10.66 12.05 0.79
CA MET A 248 11.15 11.88 -0.58
C MET A 248 11.04 13.16 -1.39
N TYR A 249 9.96 13.90 -1.24
CA TYR A 249 9.78 15.20 -1.90
C TYR A 249 10.88 16.21 -1.51
N GLU A 250 11.09 16.42 -0.21
CA GLU A 250 12.10 17.34 0.27
C GLU A 250 13.53 16.87 -0.04
N PHE A 251 13.75 15.55 -0.04
CA PHE A 251 15.03 14.98 -0.46
C PHE A 251 15.32 15.28 -1.94
N LEU A 252 14.39 15.00 -2.85
CA LEU A 252 14.55 15.30 -4.28
C LEU A 252 14.79 16.80 -4.51
N LYS A 253 14.09 17.65 -3.78
CA LYS A 253 14.30 19.09 -3.82
C LYS A 253 15.71 19.47 -3.35
N SER A 254 16.20 18.87 -2.28
CA SER A 254 17.52 19.16 -1.71
C SER A 254 18.69 18.80 -2.62
N ILE A 255 18.49 17.84 -3.52
CA ILE A 255 19.51 17.44 -4.53
C ILE A 255 19.27 18.06 -5.91
N GLY A 256 18.28 18.94 -6.05
CA GLY A 256 17.98 19.65 -7.31
C GLY A 256 17.27 18.83 -8.37
N GLU A 257 16.72 17.66 -8.00
CA GLU A 257 16.06 16.71 -8.95
C GLU A 257 14.55 16.83 -8.99
N LEU A 258 13.93 17.62 -8.10
CA LEU A 258 12.47 17.66 -7.99
C LEU A 258 11.79 18.11 -9.28
N ASP A 259 12.30 19.19 -9.90
CA ASP A 259 11.70 19.77 -11.11
C ASP A 259 11.85 18.87 -12.35
N ASN A 260 12.76 17.89 -12.30
CA ASN A 260 13.00 16.91 -13.35
C ASN A 260 12.47 15.51 -12.99
N THR A 261 11.68 15.40 -11.91
CA THR A 261 11.14 14.11 -11.43
C THR A 261 9.62 14.12 -11.43
N MET A 262 9.00 13.16 -12.12
CA MET A 262 7.58 12.89 -11.99
C MET A 262 7.33 12.02 -10.76
N ILE A 263 6.63 12.53 -9.76
CA ILE A 263 6.18 11.77 -8.59
C ILE A 263 4.77 11.25 -8.85
N ILE A 264 4.58 9.94 -8.74
CA ILE A 264 3.27 9.28 -8.89
C ILE A 264 2.92 8.61 -7.57
N TYR A 265 1.85 9.07 -6.92
CA TYR A 265 1.25 8.41 -5.78
C TYR A 265 0.00 7.63 -6.22
N THR A 266 -0.07 6.36 -5.89
CA THR A 266 -1.23 5.50 -6.20
C THR A 266 -1.39 4.39 -5.16
N THR A 267 -2.53 3.69 -5.22
CA THR A 267 -2.77 2.50 -4.40
C THR A 267 -3.03 1.29 -5.30
N ASP A 268 -2.78 0.08 -4.78
CA ASP A 268 -3.08 -1.16 -5.52
C ASP A 268 -4.59 -1.48 -5.49
N ASN A 269 -5.26 -1.23 -4.38
CA ASN A 269 -6.72 -1.33 -4.23
C ASN A 269 -7.18 -0.49 -3.02
N GLY A 270 -8.46 -0.52 -2.74
CA GLY A 270 -9.05 0.16 -1.59
C GLY A 270 -9.42 -0.79 -0.45
N LEU A 271 -9.99 -0.19 0.58
CA LEU A 271 -10.66 -0.85 1.69
C LEU A 271 -12.01 -0.15 1.89
N LEU A 272 -13.05 -0.94 2.12
CA LEU A 272 -14.33 -0.42 2.63
C LEU A 272 -14.20 -0.24 4.16
N GLU A 273 -14.51 0.95 4.64
CA GLU A 273 -14.50 1.26 6.07
C GLU A 273 -15.90 1.02 6.68
N GLY A 274 -16.44 -0.19 6.47
CA GLY A 274 -17.74 -0.61 6.96
C GLY A 274 -18.89 -0.37 5.98
N GLU A 275 -18.65 0.18 4.80
CA GLU A 275 -19.68 0.28 3.76
C GLU A 275 -20.09 -1.14 3.31
N HIS A 276 -21.40 -1.35 3.27
CA HIS A 276 -22.04 -2.63 2.91
C HIS A 276 -21.79 -3.80 3.89
N GLY A 277 -21.37 -3.52 5.12
CA GLY A 277 -21.22 -4.50 6.19
C GLY A 277 -19.82 -4.97 6.52
#